data_ad3e7986047280d3d36ad233404cf144
#
_entry.id   ad3e7986047280d3d36ad233404cf144
#
_cell.length_a   1.000
_cell.length_b   1.000
_cell.length_c   1.000
_cell.angle_alpha   90.00
_cell.angle_beta   90.00
_cell.angle_gamma   90.00
#
_symmetry.space_group_name_H-M   'P 1'
#
loop_
_entity.id
_entity.type
_entity.pdbx_description
1 polymer ?
#
loop_
_entity_poly.entity_id
_entity_poly.type
_entity_poly.pdbx_seq_one_letter_code
_entity_poly.pdbx_strand_id
1 'polypeptide(L)'
;MKKTNIFNKVILISIFAALCCAGTFVQIRMPAGDFVHLGNFVMIVAALLLGGISGGLVGSLGMGLYDLIFYFDKPSTILRTFILKFIVGFIVGFLFRLIIKKKVNASLWLYILGGLFGVLFTVSLIFFILGSKADFNITSGFNSIYKAHIFGKTTNIKISLYVPIFSILFTAFAIAGGIFSYRLTERQRAVLLSVMVAIFVNILGEFILRWILEGLLVSDFRTSIVVATSKIPGSIITGFISIVLSVFVYEPVYRAVKDSPAFYDDIVYETESNQKEELLHE
;
A
#
# COMPACT_ATOMS: atom_id res chain seq x y z
N MET A 1 19.08 -24.92 13.14
CA MET A 1 18.56 -23.61 12.71
C MET A 1 19.73 -22.67 12.39
N LYS A 2 19.96 -22.34 11.10
CA LYS A 2 20.92 -21.29 10.74
C LYS A 2 20.22 -19.93 10.99
N LYS A 3 20.50 -19.26 12.11
CA LYS A 3 20.05 -17.89 12.32
C LYS A 3 20.64 -16.99 11.25
N THR A 4 19.81 -16.25 10.53
CA THR A 4 20.29 -15.19 9.64
C THR A 4 21.17 -14.26 10.45
N ASN A 5 22.40 -14.03 10.02
CA ASN A 5 23.30 -13.13 10.72
C ASN A 5 22.67 -11.73 10.71
N ILE A 6 22.54 -11.11 11.89
CA ILE A 6 21.97 -9.76 12.04
C ILE A 6 22.65 -8.78 11.08
N PHE A 7 23.93 -8.92 10.86
CA PHE A 7 24.71 -8.11 9.94
C PHE A 7 24.19 -8.22 8.49
N ASN A 8 23.94 -9.43 7.98
CA ASN A 8 23.37 -9.64 6.65
C ASN A 8 21.99 -9.00 6.52
N LYS A 9 21.18 -9.09 7.58
CA LYS A 9 19.85 -8.46 7.60
C LYS A 9 19.91 -6.94 7.51
N VAL A 10 20.85 -6.32 8.23
CA VAL A 10 21.09 -4.87 8.17
C VAL A 10 21.54 -4.45 6.78
N ILE A 11 22.47 -5.18 6.16
CA ILE A 11 22.93 -4.91 4.79
C ILE A 11 21.75 -4.98 3.80
N LEU A 12 20.92 -6.01 3.88
CA LEU A 12 19.75 -6.14 2.99
C LEU A 12 18.75 -5.01 3.20
N ILE A 13 18.44 -4.63 4.45
CA ILE A 13 17.57 -3.49 4.73
C ILE A 13 18.14 -2.22 4.10
N SER A 14 19.44 -1.97 4.22
CA SER A 14 20.10 -0.80 3.65
C SER A 14 20.05 -0.77 2.12
N ILE A 15 20.32 -1.91 1.46
CA ILE A 15 20.23 -2.05 0.00
C ILE A 15 18.79 -1.80 -0.48
N PHE A 16 17.81 -2.45 0.14
CA PHE A 16 16.40 -2.24 -0.24
C PHE A 16 15.91 -0.83 0.08
N ALA A 17 16.38 -0.18 1.16
CA ALA A 17 16.06 1.21 1.45
C ALA A 17 16.63 2.15 0.38
N ALA A 18 17.87 1.92 -0.08
CA ALA A 18 18.46 2.67 -1.19
C ALA A 18 17.68 2.45 -2.50
N LEU A 19 17.30 1.21 -2.82
CA LEU A 19 16.45 0.91 -3.98
C LEU A 19 15.05 1.54 -3.85
N CYS A 20 14.49 1.56 -2.65
CA CYS A 20 13.20 2.20 -2.39
C CYS A 20 13.28 3.72 -2.59
N CYS A 21 14.34 4.35 -2.11
CA CYS A 21 14.64 5.76 -2.37
C CYS A 21 14.79 6.00 -3.89
N ALA A 22 15.61 5.23 -4.58
CA ALA A 22 15.78 5.31 -6.04
C ALA A 22 14.45 5.09 -6.79
N GLY A 23 13.63 4.12 -6.38
CA GLY A 23 12.30 3.89 -6.95
C GLY A 23 11.34 5.06 -6.73
N THR A 24 11.55 5.88 -5.71
CA THR A 24 10.78 7.10 -5.48
C THR A 24 11.16 8.22 -6.45
N PHE A 25 12.39 8.24 -6.97
CA PHE A 25 12.78 9.15 -8.05
C PHE A 25 12.11 8.84 -9.39
N VAL A 26 11.76 7.57 -9.62
CA VAL A 26 11.00 7.17 -10.81
C VAL A 26 9.54 7.53 -10.59
N GLN A 27 9.20 8.78 -10.89
CA GLN A 27 7.88 9.35 -10.57
C GLN A 27 7.21 9.99 -11.78
N ILE A 28 5.90 9.85 -11.85
CA ILE A 28 5.03 10.56 -12.77
C ILE A 28 4.23 11.58 -11.96
N ARG A 29 4.41 12.87 -12.28
CA ARG A 29 3.69 13.94 -11.58
C ARG A 29 2.23 13.97 -12.02
N MET A 30 1.34 14.02 -11.04
CA MET A 30 -0.09 14.15 -11.24
C MET A 30 -0.51 15.63 -11.24
N PRO A 31 -1.59 15.99 -11.96
CA PRO A 31 -2.08 17.38 -12.01
C PRO A 31 -2.39 17.98 -10.62
N ALA A 32 -2.69 17.14 -9.65
CA ALA A 32 -2.96 17.54 -8.26
C ALA A 32 -1.70 17.86 -7.44
N GLY A 33 -0.52 17.88 -8.07
CA GLY A 33 0.75 18.09 -7.36
C GLY A 33 1.18 16.89 -6.51
N ASP A 34 0.53 15.74 -6.70
CA ASP A 34 0.96 14.46 -6.20
C ASP A 34 1.77 13.70 -7.26
N PHE A 35 2.38 12.59 -6.92
CA PHE A 35 3.15 11.79 -7.86
C PHE A 35 2.94 10.30 -7.65
N VAL A 36 2.96 9.56 -8.74
CA VAL A 36 2.96 8.10 -8.77
C VAL A 36 4.41 7.64 -8.87
N HIS A 37 4.85 6.75 -7.99
CA HIS A 37 6.23 6.31 -7.91
C HIS A 37 6.37 4.83 -7.57
N LEU A 38 7.53 4.25 -7.84
CA LEU A 38 7.81 2.82 -7.61
C LEU A 38 8.30 2.50 -6.20
N GLY A 39 8.54 3.49 -5.33
CA GLY A 39 9.02 3.28 -3.97
C GLY A 39 8.15 2.33 -3.14
N ASN A 40 6.81 2.48 -3.22
CA ASN A 40 5.88 1.58 -2.52
C ASN A 40 6.04 0.12 -2.97
N PHE A 41 6.21 -0.12 -4.28
CA PHE A 41 6.44 -1.47 -4.81
C PHE A 41 7.73 -2.09 -4.24
N VAL A 42 8.84 -1.35 -4.23
CA VAL A 42 10.12 -1.85 -3.68
C VAL A 42 10.00 -2.17 -2.19
N MET A 43 9.36 -1.27 -1.41
CA MET A 43 9.06 -1.52 0.01
C MET A 43 8.24 -2.80 0.21
N ILE A 44 7.21 -3.01 -0.60
CA ILE A 44 6.35 -4.19 -0.51
C ILE A 44 7.15 -5.46 -0.79
N VAL A 45 7.95 -5.50 -1.86
CA VAL A 45 8.81 -6.65 -2.17
C VAL A 45 9.79 -6.93 -1.03
N ALA A 46 10.41 -5.90 -0.48
CA ALA A 46 11.29 -6.04 0.68
C ALA A 46 10.54 -6.59 1.91
N ALA A 47 9.31 -6.12 2.17
CA ALA A 47 8.49 -6.61 3.28
C ALA A 47 8.10 -8.07 3.13
N LEU A 48 7.78 -8.51 1.91
CA LEU A 48 7.44 -9.90 1.61
C LEU A 48 8.67 -10.83 1.77
N LEU A 49 9.85 -10.36 1.40
CA LEU A 49 11.10 -11.15 1.47
C LEU A 49 11.71 -11.15 2.88
N LEU A 50 11.81 -9.97 3.51
CA LEU A 50 12.56 -9.78 4.77
C LEU A 50 11.67 -9.73 6.01
N GLY A 51 10.33 -9.68 5.82
CA GLY A 51 9.33 -9.61 6.87
C GLY A 51 8.95 -8.20 7.32
N GLY A 52 7.94 -8.11 8.20
CA GLY A 52 7.26 -6.87 8.51
C GLY A 52 8.16 -5.76 9.05
N ILE A 53 8.95 -6.04 10.08
CA ILE A 53 9.84 -5.03 10.70
C ILE A 53 10.85 -4.51 9.67
N SER A 54 11.50 -5.43 8.92
CA SER A 54 12.49 -5.07 7.90
C SER A 54 11.84 -4.28 6.75
N GLY A 55 10.66 -4.71 6.29
CA GLY A 55 9.90 -3.98 5.27
C GLY A 55 9.46 -2.59 5.72
N GLY A 56 9.04 -2.47 6.98
CA GLY A 56 8.72 -1.19 7.60
C GLY A 56 9.94 -0.25 7.62
N LEU A 57 11.10 -0.75 8.03
CA LEU A 57 12.35 0.02 8.01
C LEU A 57 12.77 0.42 6.60
N VAL A 58 12.67 -0.50 5.61
CA VAL A 58 12.97 -0.19 4.20
C VAL A 58 12.08 0.94 3.68
N GLY A 59 10.77 0.87 3.91
CA GLY A 59 9.83 1.90 3.46
C GLY A 59 10.05 3.24 4.17
N SER A 60 10.19 3.20 5.48
CA SER A 60 10.40 4.37 6.32
C SER A 60 11.70 5.09 5.96
N LEU A 61 12.82 4.36 5.93
CA LEU A 61 14.12 4.94 5.60
C LEU A 61 14.22 5.33 4.13
N GLY A 62 13.78 4.47 3.19
CA GLY A 62 13.94 4.74 1.76
C GLY A 62 13.13 5.95 1.29
N MET A 63 11.81 5.97 1.53
CA MET A 63 10.96 7.10 1.15
C MET A 63 11.13 8.29 2.09
N GLY A 64 11.39 8.06 3.39
CA GLY A 64 11.65 9.12 4.34
C GLY A 64 12.94 9.89 4.04
N LEU A 65 14.01 9.23 3.59
CA LEU A 65 15.23 9.89 3.12
C LEU A 65 14.97 10.71 1.86
N TYR A 66 14.16 10.20 0.92
CA TYR A 66 13.75 10.98 -0.24
C TYR A 66 13.05 12.28 0.19
N ASP A 67 12.07 12.19 1.10
CA ASP A 67 11.34 13.35 1.58
C ASP A 67 12.25 14.30 2.39
N LEU A 68 13.20 13.78 3.15
CA LEU A 68 14.18 14.58 3.88
C LEU A 68 15.06 15.41 2.93
N ILE A 69 15.42 14.88 1.78
CA ILE A 69 16.26 15.56 0.80
C ILE A 69 15.45 16.61 0.01
N PHE A 70 14.24 16.28 -0.43
CA PHE A 70 13.47 17.10 -1.38
C PHE A 70 12.37 17.95 -0.75
N TYR A 71 11.96 17.66 0.48
CA TYR A 71 10.90 18.34 1.23
C TYR A 71 11.35 18.73 2.63
N PHE A 72 12.63 19.10 2.76
CA PHE A 72 13.23 19.52 4.05
C PHE A 72 12.45 20.66 4.71
N ASP A 73 11.86 21.54 3.92
CA ASP A 73 11.00 22.65 4.34
C ASP A 73 9.61 22.21 4.85
N LYS A 74 9.26 20.92 4.75
CA LYS A 74 7.94 20.38 5.09
C LYS A 74 8.02 19.24 6.12
N PRO A 75 8.24 19.54 7.40
CA PRO A 75 8.42 18.53 8.44
C PRO A 75 7.20 17.61 8.62
N SER A 76 5.99 18.12 8.36
CA SER A 76 4.75 17.33 8.36
C SER A 76 4.79 16.18 7.33
N THR A 77 5.31 16.45 6.13
CA THR A 77 5.46 15.44 5.06
C THR A 77 6.48 14.37 5.46
N ILE A 78 7.65 14.79 5.95
CA ILE A 78 8.72 13.88 6.39
C ILE A 78 8.21 12.95 7.49
N LEU A 79 7.64 13.52 8.56
CA LEU A 79 7.16 12.76 9.71
C LEU A 79 6.06 11.76 9.31
N ARG A 80 5.11 12.21 8.47
CA ARG A 80 4.06 11.34 7.93
C ARG A 80 4.64 10.15 7.17
N THR A 81 5.59 10.38 6.28
CA THR A 81 6.19 9.33 5.46
C THR A 81 6.92 8.32 6.31
N PHE A 82 7.73 8.77 7.28
CA PHE A 82 8.41 7.84 8.19
C PHE A 82 7.44 6.93 8.94
N ILE A 83 6.39 7.48 9.52
CA ILE A 83 5.40 6.73 10.31
C ILE A 83 4.59 5.80 9.40
N LEU A 84 4.00 6.35 8.34
CA LEU A 84 3.07 5.59 7.50
C LEU A 84 3.76 4.47 6.74
N LYS A 85 4.93 4.73 6.15
CA LYS A 85 5.63 3.70 5.37
C LYS A 85 6.19 2.59 6.26
N PHE A 86 6.55 2.90 7.51
CA PHE A 86 6.84 1.86 8.49
C PHE A 86 5.62 0.96 8.74
N ILE A 87 4.46 1.55 9.02
CA ILE A 87 3.22 0.80 9.30
C ILE A 87 2.82 -0.05 8.10
N VAL A 88 2.85 0.51 6.89
CA VAL A 88 2.46 -0.20 5.66
C VAL A 88 3.39 -1.38 5.38
N GLY A 89 4.70 -1.17 5.40
CA GLY A 89 5.67 -2.24 5.22
C GLY A 89 5.58 -3.33 6.30
N PHE A 90 5.34 -2.92 7.56
CA PHE A 90 5.11 -3.86 8.65
C PHE A 90 3.86 -4.72 8.40
N ILE A 91 2.74 -4.12 8.02
CA ILE A 91 1.48 -4.83 7.76
C ILE A 91 1.65 -5.85 6.62
N VAL A 92 2.29 -5.46 5.50
CA VAL A 92 2.53 -6.38 4.38
C VAL A 92 3.25 -7.63 4.84
N GLY A 93 4.43 -7.47 5.45
CA GLY A 93 5.24 -8.62 5.82
C GLY A 93 4.65 -9.43 6.97
N PHE A 94 3.95 -8.79 7.92
CA PHE A 94 3.28 -9.46 9.02
C PHE A 94 2.09 -10.29 8.53
N LEU A 95 1.19 -9.70 7.73
CA LEU A 95 0.01 -10.41 7.22
C LEU A 95 0.41 -11.53 6.26
N PHE A 96 1.38 -11.30 5.37
CA PHE A 96 1.86 -12.33 4.47
C PHE A 96 2.32 -13.58 5.23
N ARG A 97 3.18 -13.39 6.24
CA ARG A 97 3.66 -14.48 7.09
C ARG A 97 2.54 -15.15 7.86
N LEU A 98 1.61 -14.37 8.42
CA LEU A 98 0.45 -14.89 9.14
C LEU A 98 -0.41 -15.79 8.26
N ILE A 99 -0.68 -15.35 7.01
CA ILE A 99 -1.51 -16.07 6.05
C ILE A 99 -0.85 -17.40 5.67
N ILE A 100 0.45 -17.37 5.34
CA ILE A 100 1.20 -18.59 4.98
C ILE A 100 1.28 -19.54 6.17
N LYS A 101 1.72 -19.06 7.33
CA LYS A 101 1.93 -19.89 8.53
C LYS A 101 0.65 -20.55 9.02
N LYS A 102 -0.48 -19.83 9.02
CA LYS A 102 -1.78 -20.34 9.47
C LYS A 102 -2.59 -21.01 8.38
N LYS A 103 -2.05 -21.17 7.17
CA LYS A 103 -2.78 -21.70 5.99
C LYS A 103 -4.15 -21.04 5.82
N VAL A 104 -4.22 -19.71 6.00
CA VAL A 104 -5.47 -18.97 5.92
C VAL A 104 -6.02 -19.02 4.49
N ASN A 105 -7.30 -19.28 4.34
CA ASN A 105 -7.96 -19.25 3.03
C ASN A 105 -8.02 -17.81 2.47
N ALA A 106 -6.93 -17.38 1.81
CA ALA A 106 -6.81 -16.03 1.26
C ALA A 106 -7.91 -15.72 0.23
N SER A 107 -8.41 -16.71 -0.51
CA SER A 107 -9.51 -16.51 -1.46
C SER A 107 -10.80 -16.06 -0.76
N LEU A 108 -11.15 -16.72 0.36
CA LEU A 108 -12.33 -16.32 1.14
C LEU A 108 -12.21 -14.88 1.65
N TRP A 109 -11.04 -14.53 2.18
CA TRP A 109 -10.79 -13.17 2.69
C TRP A 109 -10.79 -12.10 1.58
N LEU A 110 -10.35 -12.46 0.36
CA LEU A 110 -10.49 -11.57 -0.80
C LEU A 110 -11.95 -11.28 -1.14
N TYR A 111 -12.84 -12.30 -1.09
CA TYR A 111 -14.28 -12.08 -1.28
C TYR A 111 -14.90 -11.23 -0.16
N ILE A 112 -14.53 -11.48 1.10
CA ILE A 112 -15.00 -10.69 2.24
C ILE A 112 -14.56 -9.22 2.07
N LEU A 113 -13.31 -9.00 1.71
CA LEU A 113 -12.75 -7.67 1.45
C LEU A 113 -13.46 -6.99 0.27
N GLY A 114 -13.73 -7.74 -0.81
CA GLY A 114 -14.51 -7.26 -1.95
C GLY A 114 -15.93 -6.87 -1.55
N GLY A 115 -16.59 -7.67 -0.73
CA GLY A 115 -17.92 -7.34 -0.19
C GLY A 115 -17.91 -6.06 0.65
N LEU A 116 -16.91 -5.90 1.53
CA LEU A 116 -16.74 -4.70 2.35
C LEU A 116 -16.56 -3.45 1.48
N PHE A 117 -15.70 -3.52 0.46
CA PHE A 117 -15.51 -2.40 -0.48
C PHE A 117 -16.75 -2.16 -1.34
N GLY A 118 -17.51 -3.21 -1.68
CA GLY A 118 -18.80 -3.09 -2.37
C GLY A 118 -19.83 -2.32 -1.56
N VAL A 119 -19.94 -2.60 -0.26
CA VAL A 119 -20.78 -1.82 0.65
C VAL A 119 -20.30 -0.37 0.73
N LEU A 120 -18.99 -0.15 0.90
CA LEU A 120 -18.42 1.20 0.93
C LEU A 120 -18.68 1.97 -0.37
N PHE A 121 -18.61 1.30 -1.53
CA PHE A 121 -18.96 1.86 -2.82
C PHE A 121 -20.43 2.31 -2.85
N THR A 122 -21.35 1.43 -2.46
CA THR A 122 -22.79 1.71 -2.47
C THR A 122 -23.11 2.89 -1.57
N VAL A 123 -22.60 2.91 -0.33
CA VAL A 123 -22.81 4.00 0.62
C VAL A 123 -22.23 5.31 0.07
N SER A 124 -21.01 5.30 -0.44
CA SER A 124 -20.36 6.51 -0.97
C SER A 124 -21.06 7.04 -2.23
N LEU A 125 -21.60 6.15 -3.08
CA LEU A 125 -22.38 6.52 -4.25
C LEU A 125 -23.71 7.18 -3.85
N ILE A 126 -24.41 6.63 -2.83
CA ILE A 126 -25.62 7.23 -2.29
C ILE A 126 -25.33 8.65 -1.77
N PHE A 127 -24.28 8.82 -0.97
CA PHE A 127 -23.87 10.14 -0.49
C PHE A 127 -23.47 11.09 -1.62
N PHE A 128 -22.80 10.59 -2.67
CA PHE A 128 -22.47 11.40 -3.84
C PHE A 128 -23.73 11.90 -4.57
N ILE A 129 -24.72 11.02 -4.78
CA ILE A 129 -25.99 11.36 -5.46
C ILE A 129 -26.81 12.32 -4.61
N LEU A 130 -26.98 12.05 -3.31
CA LEU A 130 -27.74 12.91 -2.41
C LEU A 130 -27.04 14.26 -2.19
N GLY A 131 -25.73 14.25 -1.97
CA GLY A 131 -24.93 15.48 -1.78
C GLY A 131 -24.87 16.37 -3.02
N SER A 132 -25.13 15.84 -4.22
CA SER A 132 -25.25 16.65 -5.45
C SER A 132 -26.57 17.43 -5.52
N LYS A 133 -27.56 17.04 -4.72
CA LYS A 133 -28.93 17.66 -4.71
C LYS A 133 -29.19 18.54 -3.50
N ALA A 134 -28.38 18.44 -2.45
CA ALA A 134 -28.57 19.20 -1.21
C ALA A 134 -27.39 20.15 -1.00
N ASP A 135 -27.71 21.43 -0.74
CA ASP A 135 -26.76 22.40 -0.15
C ASP A 135 -26.45 22.03 1.31
N PHE A 136 -25.83 20.90 1.51
CA PHE A 136 -25.50 20.39 2.84
C PHE A 136 -24.18 21.02 3.33
N ASN A 137 -24.27 21.91 4.33
CA ASN A 137 -23.14 22.67 4.88
C ASN A 137 -21.95 21.81 5.42
N ILE A 138 -22.16 20.52 5.67
CA ILE A 138 -21.10 19.57 6.05
C ILE A 138 -20.25 19.13 4.83
N THR A 139 -20.80 19.27 3.63
CA THR A 139 -20.16 18.79 2.39
C THR A 139 -19.24 19.82 1.74
N SER A 140 -19.11 21.03 2.27
CA SER A 140 -18.28 22.08 1.65
C SER A 140 -16.82 21.65 1.48
N GLY A 141 -16.26 20.85 2.38
CA GLY A 141 -14.94 20.24 2.25
C GLY A 141 -14.88 19.09 1.23
N PHE A 142 -15.92 18.24 1.17
CA PHE A 142 -16.02 17.13 0.23
C PHE A 142 -16.48 17.53 -1.18
N ASN A 143 -17.20 18.63 -1.31
CA ASN A 143 -17.64 19.19 -2.58
C ASN A 143 -16.67 20.23 -3.15
N SER A 144 -15.51 20.45 -2.54
CA SER A 144 -14.52 21.36 -3.08
C SER A 144 -14.15 20.95 -4.51
N ILE A 145 -14.35 21.90 -5.42
CA ILE A 145 -14.04 21.73 -6.83
C ILE A 145 -12.53 21.86 -6.98
N TYR A 146 -11.88 20.77 -7.35
CA TYR A 146 -10.48 20.77 -7.67
C TYR A 146 -10.27 21.14 -9.16
N LYS A 147 -9.48 22.18 -9.40
CA LYS A 147 -9.07 22.55 -10.77
C LYS A 147 -7.88 21.68 -11.17
N ALA A 148 -8.14 20.63 -11.94
CA ALA A 148 -7.08 19.79 -12.49
C ALA A 148 -6.73 20.24 -13.91
N HIS A 149 -5.44 20.40 -14.19
CA HIS A 149 -4.93 20.59 -15.55
C HIS A 149 -4.70 19.21 -16.18
N ILE A 150 -5.64 18.79 -17.02
CA ILE A 150 -5.52 17.53 -17.74
C ILE A 150 -5.41 17.85 -19.24
N PHE A 151 -4.33 17.43 -19.88
CA PHE A 151 -4.06 17.66 -21.31
C PHE A 151 -4.22 19.12 -21.77
N GLY A 152 -3.72 20.06 -20.95
CA GLY A 152 -3.78 21.50 -21.28
C GLY A 152 -5.14 22.17 -21.06
N LYS A 153 -6.17 21.44 -20.59
CA LYS A 153 -7.48 21.99 -20.20
C LYS A 153 -7.67 21.95 -18.69
N THR A 154 -8.19 23.05 -18.15
CA THR A 154 -8.57 23.11 -16.74
C THR A 154 -9.91 22.44 -16.54
N THR A 155 -9.95 21.31 -15.85
CA THR A 155 -11.16 20.55 -15.58
C THR A 155 -11.50 20.64 -14.08
N ASN A 156 -12.75 20.93 -13.76
CA ASN A 156 -13.24 20.95 -12.40
C ASN A 156 -13.67 19.53 -12.00
N ILE A 157 -12.98 18.93 -11.04
CA ILE A 157 -13.29 17.58 -10.55
C ILE A 157 -13.81 17.69 -9.11
N LYS A 158 -14.99 17.14 -8.84
CA LYS A 158 -15.51 17.05 -7.48
C LYS A 158 -14.79 15.96 -6.72
N ILE A 159 -14.25 16.30 -5.56
CA ILE A 159 -13.47 15.38 -4.69
C ILE A 159 -14.34 14.19 -4.26
N SER A 160 -15.63 14.41 -4.02
CA SER A 160 -16.58 13.34 -3.66
C SER A 160 -16.69 12.19 -4.67
N LEU A 161 -16.21 12.37 -5.92
CA LEU A 161 -16.22 11.35 -6.94
C LEU A 161 -15.12 10.29 -6.72
N TYR A 162 -14.03 10.63 -6.01
CA TYR A 162 -12.90 9.71 -5.83
C TYR A 162 -13.22 8.51 -4.93
N VAL A 163 -14.05 8.71 -3.89
CA VAL A 163 -14.38 7.62 -2.96
C VAL A 163 -15.15 6.49 -3.65
N PRO A 164 -16.24 6.74 -4.44
CA PRO A 164 -16.90 5.67 -5.19
C PRO A 164 -16.00 5.04 -6.26
N ILE A 165 -15.20 5.82 -7.00
CA ILE A 165 -14.26 5.26 -7.99
C ILE A 165 -13.25 4.33 -7.30
N PHE A 166 -12.67 4.75 -6.20
CA PHE A 166 -11.76 3.93 -5.43
C PHE A 166 -12.41 2.64 -4.94
N SER A 167 -13.58 2.75 -4.33
CA SER A 167 -14.29 1.58 -3.78
C SER A 167 -14.66 0.57 -4.86
N ILE A 168 -15.11 1.02 -6.05
CA ILE A 168 -15.44 0.10 -7.16
C ILE A 168 -14.20 -0.59 -7.70
N LEU A 169 -13.09 0.14 -7.84
CA LEU A 169 -11.83 -0.45 -8.31
C LEU A 169 -11.31 -1.53 -7.34
N PHE A 170 -11.32 -1.24 -6.04
CA PHE A 170 -10.91 -2.22 -5.02
C PHE A 170 -11.86 -3.42 -4.97
N THR A 171 -13.17 -3.18 -5.07
CA THR A 171 -14.18 -4.25 -5.15
C THR A 171 -13.90 -5.16 -6.35
N ALA A 172 -13.74 -4.57 -7.54
CA ALA A 172 -13.47 -5.33 -8.77
C ALA A 172 -12.16 -6.12 -8.65
N PHE A 173 -11.10 -5.52 -8.09
CA PHE A 173 -9.81 -6.17 -7.93
C PHE A 173 -9.86 -7.31 -6.90
N ALA A 174 -10.56 -7.13 -5.78
CA ALA A 174 -10.73 -8.17 -4.77
C ALA A 174 -11.56 -9.35 -5.29
N ILE A 175 -12.67 -9.07 -5.99
CA ILE A 175 -13.52 -10.11 -6.60
C ILE A 175 -12.75 -10.85 -7.70
N ALA A 176 -12.07 -10.12 -8.60
CA ALA A 176 -11.24 -10.71 -9.63
C ALA A 176 -10.14 -11.60 -9.01
N GLY A 177 -9.45 -11.12 -7.97
CA GLY A 177 -8.48 -11.90 -7.22
C GLY A 177 -9.08 -13.17 -6.60
N GLY A 178 -10.31 -13.09 -6.07
CA GLY A 178 -11.07 -14.24 -5.58
C GLY A 178 -11.41 -15.24 -6.70
N ILE A 179 -11.95 -14.75 -7.83
CA ILE A 179 -12.33 -15.59 -8.99
C ILE A 179 -11.10 -16.25 -9.63
N PHE A 180 -10.03 -15.48 -9.86
CA PHE A 180 -8.80 -16.01 -10.46
C PHE A 180 -7.90 -16.73 -9.46
N SER A 181 -8.31 -16.86 -8.20
CA SER A 181 -7.51 -17.49 -7.14
C SER A 181 -7.13 -18.94 -7.47
N TYR A 182 -7.93 -19.66 -8.26
CA TYR A 182 -7.60 -21.02 -8.72
C TYR A 182 -6.39 -21.06 -9.67
N ARG A 183 -6.06 -19.96 -10.35
CA ARG A 183 -4.86 -19.82 -11.22
C ARG A 183 -3.66 -19.28 -10.46
N LEU A 184 -3.85 -18.72 -9.28
CA LEU A 184 -2.80 -18.17 -8.44
C LEU A 184 -2.29 -19.24 -7.49
N THR A 185 -0.98 -19.27 -7.27
CA THR A 185 -0.38 -20.09 -6.21
C THR A 185 -0.84 -19.59 -4.83
N GLU A 186 -0.72 -20.42 -3.80
CA GLU A 186 -1.04 -20.00 -2.43
C GLU A 186 -0.27 -18.77 -1.99
N ARG A 187 1.01 -18.68 -2.38
CA ARG A 187 1.85 -17.51 -2.10
C ARG A 187 1.35 -16.27 -2.82
N GLN A 188 0.99 -16.35 -4.09
CA GLN A 188 0.45 -15.21 -4.83
C GLN A 188 -0.88 -14.71 -4.23
N ARG A 189 -1.74 -15.62 -3.76
CA ARG A 189 -2.98 -15.25 -3.04
C ARG A 189 -2.67 -14.52 -1.73
N ALA A 190 -1.68 -15.02 -0.98
CA ALA A 190 -1.24 -14.39 0.25
C ALA A 190 -0.62 -13.01 -0.01
N VAL A 191 0.19 -12.86 -1.07
CA VAL A 191 0.71 -11.56 -1.52
C VAL A 191 -0.43 -10.61 -1.84
N LEU A 192 -1.37 -11.03 -2.70
CA LEU A 192 -2.50 -10.19 -3.11
C LEU A 192 -3.29 -9.68 -1.91
N LEU A 193 -3.68 -10.56 -0.99
CA LEU A 193 -4.46 -10.20 0.19
C LEU A 193 -3.69 -9.25 1.12
N SER A 194 -2.44 -9.59 1.46
CA SER A 194 -1.64 -8.77 2.38
C SER A 194 -1.34 -7.38 1.82
N VAL A 195 -1.06 -7.30 0.53
CA VAL A 195 -0.77 -6.03 -0.15
C VAL A 195 -2.03 -5.18 -0.28
N MET A 196 -3.20 -5.77 -0.62
CA MET A 196 -4.47 -5.03 -0.70
C MET A 196 -4.83 -4.39 0.64
N VAL A 197 -4.73 -5.14 1.74
CA VAL A 197 -5.00 -4.60 3.08
C VAL A 197 -4.03 -3.46 3.41
N ALA A 198 -2.73 -3.65 3.15
CA ALA A 198 -1.72 -2.64 3.43
C ALA A 198 -1.89 -1.37 2.57
N ILE A 199 -2.25 -1.49 1.30
CA ILE A 199 -2.54 -0.34 0.43
C ILE A 199 -3.79 0.41 0.89
N PHE A 200 -4.82 -0.31 1.35
CA PHE A 200 -5.98 0.35 1.96
C PHE A 200 -5.57 1.17 3.19
N VAL A 201 -4.76 0.58 4.09
CA VAL A 201 -4.20 1.30 5.25
C VAL A 201 -3.33 2.48 4.81
N ASN A 202 -2.54 2.32 3.72
CA ASN A 202 -1.74 3.42 3.18
C ASN A 202 -2.61 4.60 2.73
N ILE A 203 -3.70 4.35 2.00
CA ILE A 203 -4.58 5.43 1.50
C ILE A 203 -5.29 6.13 2.66
N LEU A 204 -5.84 5.36 3.62
CA LEU A 204 -6.44 5.94 4.81
C LEU A 204 -5.43 6.71 5.66
N GLY A 205 -4.25 6.14 5.85
CA GLY A 205 -3.17 6.76 6.60
C GLY A 205 -2.64 8.03 5.95
N GLU A 206 -2.48 8.05 4.62
CA GLU A 206 -2.12 9.28 3.88
C GLU A 206 -3.15 10.38 4.11
N PHE A 207 -4.43 10.07 4.06
CA PHE A 207 -5.49 11.03 4.33
C PHE A 207 -5.48 11.51 5.78
N ILE A 208 -5.54 10.59 6.75
CA ILE A 208 -5.68 10.89 8.17
C ILE A 208 -4.45 11.62 8.71
N LEU A 209 -3.23 11.08 8.47
CA LEU A 209 -2.01 11.68 8.97
C LEU A 209 -1.72 13.02 8.31
N ARG A 210 -2.02 13.16 7.01
CA ARG A 210 -1.89 14.46 6.33
C ARG A 210 -2.85 15.47 6.93
N TRP A 211 -4.12 15.13 7.07
CA TRP A 211 -5.11 16.01 7.68
C TRP A 211 -4.70 16.48 9.06
N ILE A 212 -4.28 15.55 9.94
CA ILE A 212 -3.88 15.88 11.31
C ILE A 212 -2.58 16.68 11.34
N LEU A 213 -1.51 16.20 10.68
CA LEU A 213 -0.19 16.85 10.77
C LEU A 213 -0.16 18.19 10.07
N GLU A 214 -0.82 18.35 8.93
CA GLU A 214 -0.91 19.66 8.27
C GLU A 214 -1.83 20.61 9.04
N GLY A 215 -2.93 20.11 9.65
CA GLY A 215 -3.79 20.91 10.51
C GLY A 215 -3.12 21.40 11.78
N LEU A 216 -2.20 20.62 12.33
CA LEU A 216 -1.45 20.98 13.55
C LEU A 216 -0.22 21.84 13.28
N LEU A 217 0.51 21.60 12.18
CA LEU A 217 1.85 22.13 11.96
C LEU A 217 1.91 23.24 10.92
N VAL A 218 0.95 23.32 9.99
CA VAL A 218 1.06 24.16 8.79
C VAL A 218 -0.11 25.10 8.59
N SER A 219 -1.34 24.60 8.75
CA SER A 219 -2.57 25.34 8.42
C SER A 219 -3.71 25.03 9.40
N ASP A 220 -4.89 25.54 9.13
CA ASP A 220 -6.10 25.14 9.87
C ASP A 220 -6.62 23.77 9.39
N PHE A 221 -7.43 23.10 10.23
CA PHE A 221 -8.00 21.79 9.92
C PHE A 221 -8.97 21.76 8.73
N ARG A 222 -9.56 22.91 8.36
CA ARG A 222 -10.45 23.01 7.19
C ARG A 222 -9.65 23.02 5.89
N THR A 223 -8.57 23.77 5.86
CA THR A 223 -7.67 23.81 4.70
C THR A 223 -6.95 22.47 4.53
N SER A 224 -6.46 21.88 5.63
CA SER A 224 -5.72 20.61 5.59
C SER A 224 -6.56 19.43 5.10
N ILE A 225 -7.88 19.39 5.35
CA ILE A 225 -8.75 18.32 4.82
C ILE A 225 -8.85 18.39 3.29
N VAL A 226 -8.89 19.59 2.71
CA VAL A 226 -8.91 19.78 1.25
C VAL A 226 -7.59 19.29 0.63
N VAL A 227 -6.47 19.66 1.23
CA VAL A 227 -5.14 19.21 0.80
C VAL A 227 -5.01 17.70 0.92
N ALA A 228 -5.42 17.11 2.05
CA ALA A 228 -5.38 15.67 2.25
C ALA A 228 -6.23 14.92 1.20
N THR A 229 -7.42 15.40 0.92
CA THR A 229 -8.33 14.79 -0.07
C THR A 229 -7.79 14.89 -1.50
N SER A 230 -7.13 16.00 -1.86
CA SER A 230 -6.55 16.20 -3.20
C SER A 230 -5.46 15.19 -3.55
N LYS A 231 -4.86 14.54 -2.55
CA LYS A 231 -3.77 13.55 -2.73
C LYS A 231 -4.26 12.10 -2.86
N ILE A 232 -5.53 11.84 -2.55
CA ILE A 232 -6.09 10.48 -2.62
C ILE A 232 -5.91 9.83 -4.02
N PRO A 233 -6.15 10.51 -5.16
CA PRO A 233 -6.02 9.89 -6.47
C PRO A 233 -4.62 9.34 -6.77
N GLY A 234 -3.58 10.10 -6.43
CA GLY A 234 -2.20 9.65 -6.61
C GLY A 234 -1.88 8.42 -5.75
N SER A 235 -2.34 8.41 -4.50
CA SER A 235 -2.18 7.27 -3.60
C SER A 235 -2.91 6.02 -4.09
N ILE A 236 -4.10 6.16 -4.69
CA ILE A 236 -4.86 5.08 -5.31
C ILE A 236 -4.09 4.48 -6.48
N ILE A 237 -3.66 5.30 -7.44
CA ILE A 237 -2.96 4.84 -8.65
C ILE A 237 -1.64 4.16 -8.26
N THR A 238 -0.86 4.79 -7.39
CA THR A 238 0.38 4.19 -6.87
C THR A 238 0.13 2.86 -6.18
N GLY A 239 -0.95 2.78 -5.40
CA GLY A 239 -1.38 1.55 -4.73
C GLY A 239 -1.71 0.43 -5.71
N PHE A 240 -2.51 0.70 -6.74
CA PHE A 240 -2.86 -0.30 -7.77
C PHE A 240 -1.64 -0.81 -8.52
N ILE A 241 -0.76 0.10 -8.96
CA ILE A 241 0.49 -0.29 -9.63
C ILE A 241 1.32 -1.19 -8.70
N SER A 242 1.41 -0.83 -7.42
CA SER A 242 2.17 -1.61 -6.44
C SER A 242 1.57 -2.99 -6.20
N ILE A 243 0.23 -3.14 -6.17
CA ILE A 243 -0.44 -4.44 -6.04
C ILE A 243 -0.10 -5.32 -7.24
N VAL A 244 -0.34 -4.81 -8.46
CA VAL A 244 -0.12 -5.57 -9.70
C VAL A 244 1.34 -6.02 -9.79
N LEU A 245 2.29 -5.10 -9.66
CA LEU A 245 3.71 -5.42 -9.74
C LEU A 245 4.14 -6.43 -8.67
N SER A 246 3.64 -6.29 -7.43
CA SER A 246 4.02 -7.19 -6.34
C SER A 246 3.56 -8.62 -6.57
N VAL A 247 2.34 -8.83 -7.09
CA VAL A 247 1.81 -10.18 -7.37
C VAL A 247 2.63 -10.88 -8.46
N PHE A 248 3.03 -10.14 -9.50
CA PHE A 248 3.79 -10.74 -10.62
C PHE A 248 5.29 -10.87 -10.33
N VAL A 249 5.88 -9.91 -9.62
CA VAL A 249 7.34 -9.87 -9.42
C VAL A 249 7.79 -10.65 -8.21
N TYR A 250 6.96 -10.77 -7.17
CA TYR A 250 7.37 -11.45 -5.94
C TYR A 250 7.80 -12.90 -6.17
N GLU A 251 7.02 -13.69 -6.89
CA GLU A 251 7.31 -15.12 -7.07
C GLU A 251 8.62 -15.39 -7.83
N PRO A 252 8.93 -14.73 -8.98
CA PRO A 252 10.21 -14.84 -9.63
C PRO A 252 11.39 -14.43 -8.73
N VAL A 253 11.25 -13.29 -8.01
CA VAL A 253 12.31 -12.82 -7.11
C VAL A 253 12.51 -13.79 -5.96
N TYR A 254 11.43 -14.26 -5.33
CA TYR A 254 11.50 -15.27 -4.27
C TYR A 254 12.24 -16.52 -4.72
N ARG A 255 11.93 -17.07 -5.92
CA ARG A 255 12.62 -18.25 -6.47
C ARG A 255 14.09 -18.00 -6.71
N ALA A 256 14.48 -16.79 -7.11
CA ALA A 256 15.89 -16.44 -7.32
C ALA A 256 16.69 -16.33 -6.03
N VAL A 257 16.05 -15.96 -4.90
CA VAL A 257 16.75 -15.66 -3.64
C VAL A 257 16.51 -16.69 -2.53
N LYS A 258 15.56 -17.61 -2.67
CA LYS A 258 15.15 -18.55 -1.63
C LYS A 258 16.29 -19.41 -1.09
N ASP A 259 17.26 -19.77 -1.93
CA ASP A 259 18.39 -20.60 -1.57
C ASP A 259 19.60 -19.80 -1.03
N SER A 260 19.47 -18.45 -1.03
CA SER A 260 20.52 -17.57 -0.53
C SER A 260 20.50 -17.51 1.01
N PRO A 261 21.64 -17.74 1.68
CA PRO A 261 21.72 -17.66 3.15
C PRO A 261 21.31 -16.28 3.72
N ALA A 262 21.33 -15.24 2.91
CA ALA A 262 21.00 -13.88 3.29
C ALA A 262 19.49 -13.67 3.44
N PHE A 263 18.67 -14.41 2.69
CA PHE A 263 17.19 -14.33 2.69
C PHE A 263 16.54 -15.47 3.49
N TYR A 264 17.32 -16.13 4.31
CA TYR A 264 16.89 -17.26 5.08
C TYR A 264 15.79 -16.85 6.07
N ASP A 265 14.56 -17.20 5.75
CA ASP A 265 13.38 -16.85 6.54
C ASP A 265 12.85 -18.09 7.28
N ASP A 266 12.45 -17.90 8.54
CA ASP A 266 11.87 -18.96 9.37
C ASP A 266 10.66 -19.66 8.70
N ILE A 267 9.98 -18.97 7.76
CA ILE A 267 8.82 -19.52 7.02
C ILE A 267 9.24 -20.60 6.00
N VAL A 268 10.37 -20.43 5.33
CA VAL A 268 10.86 -21.43 4.36
C VAL A 268 11.15 -22.74 5.08
N TYR A 269 11.70 -22.67 6.29
CA TYR A 269 12.00 -23.85 7.09
C TYR A 269 10.77 -24.58 7.61
N GLU A 270 9.78 -23.85 8.13
CA GLU A 270 8.55 -24.49 8.64
C GLU A 270 7.80 -25.21 7.51
N THR A 271 7.78 -24.65 6.30
CA THR A 271 7.09 -25.29 5.15
C THR A 271 7.86 -26.53 4.66
N GLU A 272 9.19 -26.48 4.62
CA GLU A 272 10.03 -27.64 4.21
C GLU A 272 10.13 -28.71 5.30
N SER A 273 10.10 -28.31 6.58
CA SER A 273 10.09 -29.24 7.71
C SER A 273 8.76 -30.00 7.79
N ASN A 274 7.64 -29.28 7.61
CA ASN A 274 6.32 -29.92 7.60
C ASN A 274 6.11 -30.84 6.38
N GLN A 275 6.63 -30.49 5.20
CA GLN A 275 6.64 -31.40 4.05
C GLN A 275 7.53 -32.64 4.24
N LYS A 276 8.68 -32.49 4.93
CA LYS A 276 9.51 -33.62 5.28
C LYS A 276 8.89 -34.53 6.34
N GLU A 277 8.17 -33.95 7.31
CA GLU A 277 7.44 -34.76 8.30
C GLU A 277 6.26 -35.49 7.66
N GLU A 278 5.49 -34.87 6.75
CA GLU A 278 4.43 -35.54 6.00
C GLU A 278 4.96 -36.71 5.15
N LEU A 279 6.12 -36.54 4.48
CA LEU A 279 6.78 -37.60 3.69
C LEU A 279 7.41 -38.72 4.52
N LEU A 280 7.64 -38.50 5.81
CA LEU A 280 8.15 -39.53 6.72
C LEU A 280 7.04 -40.32 7.41
N HIS A 281 5.80 -39.86 7.30
CA HIS A 281 4.61 -40.50 7.85
C HIS A 281 3.72 -41.19 6.78
N GLU A 282 4.06 -41.05 5.48
CA GLU A 282 3.58 -41.89 4.37
C GLU A 282 4.52 -43.10 4.14
#